data_63772b2f11d09fb2d24a91c389aab817
#
_entry.id   63772b2f11d09fb2d24a91c389aab817
#
_cell.length_a   1.000
_cell.length_b   1.000
_cell.length_c   1.000
_cell.angle_alpha   90.00
_cell.angle_beta   90.00
_cell.angle_gamma   90.00
#
_symmetry.space_group_name_H-M   'P 1'
#
loop_
_entity.id
_entity.type
_entity.pdbx_description
1 polymer ?
#
loop_
_entity_poly.entity_id
_entity_poly.type
_entity_poly.pdbx_seq_one_letter_code
_entity_poly.pdbx_strand_id
1 'polypeptide(L)'
;MANISCVLFDLGGVIVNWHNSWLIQDVSDEFQLQEEKLSKEFYKNHPEISTGRINEKEFWHTIGKKLESKKLMNLNESLLDKIFRKRCSLNNSMINLSKELSQKDITVGILSNTEPASYSVMENLTSLDHFEYKFLSYNIGHLKPEPEIYHHVIDNISFPKEELFFIDDLKSNVESARSEGIDSVQYSNYDELLKECQIRKIM
;
A
#
# COMPACT_ATOMS: atom_id res chain seq x y z
N MET A 1 -1.41 -26.31 10.99
CA MET A 1 -1.29 -25.12 10.13
C MET A 1 -0.66 -25.59 8.84
N ALA A 2 -1.12 -25.08 7.69
CA ALA A 2 -0.43 -25.33 6.42
C ALA A 2 1.00 -24.75 6.49
N ASN A 3 1.89 -25.25 5.65
CA ASN A 3 3.22 -24.69 5.53
C ASN A 3 3.12 -23.40 4.71
N ILE A 4 3.62 -22.28 5.19
CA ILE A 4 3.61 -21.02 4.45
C ILE A 4 4.71 -21.05 3.38
N SER A 5 4.32 -20.87 2.14
CA SER A 5 5.20 -20.85 0.98
C SER A 5 5.35 -19.44 0.38
N CYS A 6 4.39 -18.55 0.65
CA CYS A 6 4.45 -17.18 0.16
C CYS A 6 4.01 -16.16 1.22
N VAL A 7 4.77 -15.08 1.37
CA VAL A 7 4.48 -13.97 2.29
C VAL A 7 4.20 -12.71 1.48
N LEU A 8 3.01 -12.13 1.66
CA LEU A 8 2.59 -10.87 1.05
C LEU A 8 2.72 -9.73 2.06
N PHE A 9 3.32 -8.64 1.62
CA PHE A 9 3.54 -7.44 2.43
C PHE A 9 2.71 -6.27 1.90
N ASP A 10 2.03 -5.54 2.77
CA ASP A 10 1.63 -4.19 2.40
C ASP A 10 2.85 -3.27 2.28
N LEU A 11 2.71 -2.17 1.57
CA LEU A 11 3.73 -1.11 1.50
C LEU A 11 3.53 -0.08 2.61
N GLY A 12 2.44 0.67 2.56
CA GLY A 12 2.17 1.74 3.52
C GLY A 12 1.98 1.22 4.94
N GLY A 13 2.68 1.78 5.93
CA GLY A 13 2.62 1.30 7.32
C GLY A 13 3.39 0.00 7.61
N VAL A 14 3.88 -0.72 6.57
CA VAL A 14 4.65 -1.97 6.72
C VAL A 14 6.06 -1.82 6.16
N ILE A 15 6.21 -1.73 4.83
CA ILE A 15 7.53 -1.56 4.16
C ILE A 15 7.98 -0.09 4.19
N VAL A 16 7.05 0.84 4.15
CA VAL A 16 7.31 2.27 4.18
C VAL A 16 6.45 2.95 5.24
N ASN A 17 7.07 3.82 6.03
CA ASN A 17 6.34 4.70 6.93
C ASN A 17 5.72 5.81 6.09
N TRP A 18 4.41 5.78 5.98
CA TRP A 18 3.61 6.74 5.23
C TRP A 18 2.21 6.89 5.79
N HIS A 19 1.72 8.12 5.82
CA HIS A 19 0.34 8.45 6.19
C HIS A 19 -0.22 9.50 5.24
N ASN A 20 -1.39 9.26 4.66
CA ASN A 20 -2.08 10.22 3.78
C ASN A 20 -2.34 11.58 4.45
N SER A 21 -2.42 11.61 5.78
CA SER A 21 -2.55 12.87 6.54
C SER A 21 -1.35 13.81 6.33
N TRP A 22 -0.15 13.29 6.11
CA TRP A 22 1.03 14.11 5.80
C TRP A 22 0.92 14.78 4.43
N LEU A 23 0.40 14.04 3.44
CA LEU A 23 0.12 14.60 2.11
C LEU A 23 -0.95 15.70 2.21
N ILE A 24 -2.05 15.42 2.91
CA ILE A 24 -3.15 16.37 3.10
C ILE A 24 -2.64 17.64 3.79
N GLN A 25 -1.83 17.51 4.84
CA GLN A 25 -1.24 18.64 5.53
C GLN A 25 -0.34 19.47 4.59
N ASP A 26 0.63 18.84 3.90
CA ASP A 26 1.56 19.56 3.01
C ASP A 26 0.80 20.26 1.86
N VAL A 27 -0.22 19.63 1.28
CA VAL A 27 -1.06 20.26 0.24
C VAL A 27 -1.90 21.39 0.83
N SER A 28 -2.47 21.21 2.03
CA SER A 28 -3.23 22.27 2.71
C SER A 28 -2.39 23.52 2.93
N ASP A 29 -1.17 23.34 3.43
CA ASP A 29 -0.22 24.42 3.70
C ASP A 29 0.25 25.12 2.40
N GLU A 30 0.65 24.33 1.39
CA GLU A 30 1.18 24.86 0.12
C GLU A 30 0.12 25.65 -0.68
N PHE A 31 -1.12 25.16 -0.66
CA PHE A 31 -2.23 25.78 -1.43
C PHE A 31 -3.14 26.66 -0.59
N GLN A 32 -2.85 26.84 0.71
CA GLN A 32 -3.63 27.64 1.66
C GLN A 32 -5.10 27.22 1.71
N LEU A 33 -5.32 25.90 1.80
CA LEU A 33 -6.64 25.28 1.86
C LEU A 33 -7.01 24.94 3.31
N GLN A 34 -8.30 24.81 3.58
CA GLN A 34 -8.77 24.27 4.86
C GLN A 34 -8.56 22.75 4.86
N GLU A 35 -7.70 22.26 5.77
CA GLU A 35 -7.30 20.85 5.85
C GLU A 35 -8.49 19.90 5.95
N GLU A 36 -9.49 20.23 6.77
CA GLU A 36 -10.70 19.42 6.91
C GLU A 36 -11.47 19.26 5.60
N LYS A 37 -11.61 20.35 4.82
CA LYS A 37 -12.28 20.30 3.51
C LYS A 37 -11.47 19.52 2.50
N LEU A 38 -10.15 19.72 2.49
CA LEU A 38 -9.24 18.98 1.61
C LEU A 38 -9.27 17.49 1.94
N SER A 39 -9.17 17.13 3.23
CA SER A 39 -9.25 15.74 3.69
C SER A 39 -10.52 15.04 3.25
N LYS A 40 -11.67 15.70 3.39
CA LYS A 40 -12.96 15.16 2.95
C LYS A 40 -12.99 14.87 1.44
N GLU A 41 -12.55 15.82 0.62
CA GLU A 41 -12.54 15.63 -0.83
C GLU A 41 -11.44 14.65 -1.26
N PHE A 42 -10.30 14.61 -0.56
CA PHE A 42 -9.25 13.64 -0.80
C PHE A 42 -9.78 12.21 -0.60
N TYR A 43 -10.27 11.86 0.58
CA TYR A 43 -10.74 10.49 0.85
C TYR A 43 -11.96 10.08 0.02
N LYS A 44 -12.77 11.03 -0.41
CA LYS A 44 -13.88 10.76 -1.33
C LYS A 44 -13.41 10.33 -2.71
N ASN A 45 -12.31 10.92 -3.21
CA ASN A 45 -11.82 10.68 -4.58
C ASN A 45 -10.62 9.70 -4.60
N HIS A 46 -9.99 9.41 -3.46
CA HIS A 46 -8.83 8.54 -3.35
C HIS A 46 -9.05 7.13 -3.91
N PRO A 47 -10.22 6.49 -3.75
CA PRO A 47 -10.49 5.21 -4.40
C PRO A 47 -10.34 5.23 -5.93
N GLU A 48 -10.70 6.33 -6.59
CA GLU A 48 -10.64 6.43 -8.05
C GLU A 48 -9.19 6.45 -8.58
N ILE A 49 -8.30 7.18 -7.88
CA ILE A 49 -6.88 7.21 -8.28
C ILE A 49 -6.16 5.92 -7.87
N SER A 50 -6.45 5.37 -6.69
CA SER A 50 -5.81 4.15 -6.20
C SER A 50 -6.28 2.88 -6.91
N THR A 51 -7.40 2.93 -7.64
CA THR A 51 -7.83 1.87 -8.56
C THR A 51 -7.41 2.13 -10.01
N GLY A 52 -6.69 3.21 -10.29
CA GLY A 52 -6.24 3.55 -11.64
C GLY A 52 -7.34 4.06 -12.58
N ARG A 53 -8.57 4.33 -12.07
CA ARG A 53 -9.69 4.82 -12.88
C ARG A 53 -9.49 6.24 -13.38
N ILE A 54 -8.77 7.06 -12.60
CA ILE A 54 -8.35 8.41 -12.95
C ILE A 54 -6.85 8.58 -12.71
N ASN A 55 -6.22 9.48 -13.46
CA ASN A 55 -4.84 9.87 -13.21
C ASN A 55 -4.72 10.98 -12.15
N GLU A 56 -3.50 11.27 -11.70
CA GLU A 56 -3.24 12.26 -10.67
C GLU A 56 -3.70 13.68 -11.06
N LYS A 57 -3.56 14.05 -12.33
CA LYS A 57 -4.01 15.36 -12.82
C LYS A 57 -5.53 15.52 -12.72
N GLU A 58 -6.28 14.49 -13.10
CA GLU A 58 -7.74 14.44 -12.96
C GLU A 58 -8.17 14.46 -11.50
N PHE A 59 -7.46 13.73 -10.65
CA PHE A 59 -7.69 13.68 -9.20
C PHE A 59 -7.58 15.09 -8.58
N TRP A 60 -6.44 15.76 -8.77
CA TRP A 60 -6.24 17.10 -8.21
C TRP A 60 -7.11 18.16 -8.86
N HIS A 61 -7.40 18.03 -10.17
CA HIS A 61 -8.35 18.94 -10.85
C HIS A 61 -9.74 18.85 -10.22
N THR A 62 -10.24 17.63 -9.95
CA THR A 62 -11.55 17.40 -9.34
C THR A 62 -11.63 18.00 -7.94
N ILE A 63 -10.62 17.77 -7.11
CA ILE A 63 -10.52 18.33 -5.75
C ILE A 63 -10.41 19.86 -5.83
N GLY A 64 -9.52 20.38 -6.68
CA GLY A 64 -9.33 21.82 -6.87
C GLY A 64 -10.60 22.54 -7.30
N LYS A 65 -11.41 21.92 -8.17
CA LYS A 65 -12.72 22.46 -8.58
C LYS A 65 -13.71 22.54 -7.40
N LYS A 66 -13.71 21.52 -6.51
CA LYS A 66 -14.57 21.51 -5.32
C LYS A 66 -14.16 22.53 -4.26
N LEU A 67 -12.85 22.78 -4.16
CA LEU A 67 -12.26 23.73 -3.20
C LEU A 67 -12.02 25.13 -3.80
N GLU A 68 -12.45 25.37 -5.03
CA GLU A 68 -12.28 26.64 -5.76
C GLU A 68 -10.81 27.07 -5.88
N SER A 69 -9.86 26.12 -5.86
CA SER A 69 -8.44 26.35 -5.96
C SER A 69 -7.93 26.27 -7.42
N LYS A 70 -7.80 27.42 -8.08
CA LYS A 70 -7.26 27.47 -9.46
C LYS A 70 -5.85 26.90 -9.56
N LYS A 71 -5.02 27.07 -8.51
CA LYS A 71 -3.66 26.52 -8.47
C LYS A 71 -3.68 24.99 -8.49
N LEU A 72 -4.50 24.38 -7.65
CA LEU A 72 -4.63 22.91 -7.56
C LEU A 72 -5.22 22.31 -8.86
N MET A 73 -6.14 23.03 -9.53
CA MET A 73 -6.71 22.61 -10.81
C MET A 73 -5.69 22.57 -11.97
N ASN A 74 -4.62 23.36 -11.89
CA ASN A 74 -3.67 23.57 -12.99
C ASN A 74 -2.25 23.13 -12.61
N LEU A 75 -2.13 22.01 -11.91
CA LEU A 75 -0.84 21.45 -11.51
C LEU A 75 -0.03 21.03 -12.74
N ASN A 76 1.27 21.35 -12.71
CA ASN A 76 2.25 20.93 -13.71
C ASN A 76 3.26 19.91 -13.17
N GLU A 77 3.17 19.56 -11.89
CA GLU A 77 4.02 18.60 -11.19
C GLU A 77 3.17 17.56 -10.44
N SER A 78 3.75 16.42 -10.14
CA SER A 78 3.12 15.41 -9.29
C SER A 78 3.30 15.78 -7.82
N LEU A 79 2.20 16.07 -7.13
CA LEU A 79 2.21 16.29 -5.67
C LEU A 79 2.42 14.98 -4.93
N LEU A 80 1.91 13.86 -5.46
CA LEU A 80 2.11 12.54 -4.89
C LEU A 80 3.60 12.19 -4.89
N ASP A 81 4.31 12.28 -6.03
CA ASP A 81 5.76 12.05 -6.09
C ASP A 81 6.51 12.98 -5.14
N LYS A 82 6.27 14.30 -5.26
CA LYS A 82 6.98 15.34 -4.51
C LYS A 82 6.88 15.14 -3.00
N ILE A 83 5.65 14.96 -2.51
CA ILE A 83 5.39 14.90 -1.07
C ILE A 83 5.74 13.52 -0.52
N PHE A 84 5.43 12.44 -1.26
CA PHE A 84 5.79 11.10 -0.85
C PHE A 84 7.31 10.98 -0.70
N ARG A 85 8.09 11.43 -1.68
CA ARG A 85 9.56 11.45 -1.62
C ARG A 85 10.11 12.26 -0.45
N LYS A 86 9.45 13.37 -0.10
CA LYS A 86 9.84 14.24 1.02
C LYS A 86 9.55 13.63 2.39
N ARG A 87 8.45 12.90 2.52
CA ARG A 87 7.88 12.50 3.82
C ARG A 87 8.06 11.04 4.16
N CYS A 88 8.09 10.15 3.16
CA CYS A 88 8.19 8.73 3.41
C CYS A 88 9.59 8.35 3.93
N SER A 89 9.63 7.29 4.71
CA SER A 89 10.88 6.64 5.13
C SER A 89 10.75 5.12 5.07
N LEU A 90 11.82 4.45 4.70
CA LEU A 90 11.86 2.99 4.60
C LEU A 90 11.86 2.34 5.99
N ASN A 91 11.07 1.29 6.16
CA ASN A 91 11.16 0.39 7.28
C ASN A 91 12.22 -0.69 6.97
N ASN A 92 13.47 -0.38 7.31
CA ASN A 92 14.59 -1.24 6.97
C ASN A 92 14.49 -2.65 7.60
N SER A 93 13.86 -2.78 8.78
CA SER A 93 13.65 -4.09 9.42
C SER A 93 12.74 -4.96 8.54
N MET A 94 11.67 -4.41 7.99
CA MET A 94 10.75 -5.13 7.12
C MET A 94 11.35 -5.46 5.75
N ILE A 95 12.14 -4.54 5.18
CA ILE A 95 12.89 -4.80 3.93
C ILE A 95 13.90 -5.93 4.14
N ASN A 96 14.61 -5.93 5.27
CA ASN A 96 15.57 -7.00 5.57
C ASN A 96 14.86 -8.33 5.80
N LEU A 97 13.73 -8.34 6.51
CA LEU A 97 12.91 -9.53 6.69
C LEU A 97 12.45 -10.12 5.35
N SER A 98 11.93 -9.29 4.44
CA SER A 98 11.49 -9.77 3.13
C SER A 98 12.64 -10.39 2.31
N LYS A 99 13.85 -9.81 2.37
CA LYS A 99 15.05 -10.37 1.74
C LYS A 99 15.49 -11.69 2.41
N GLU A 100 15.44 -11.76 3.74
CA GLU A 100 15.80 -12.98 4.47
C GLU A 100 14.83 -14.12 4.14
N LEU A 101 13.53 -13.86 4.06
CA LEU A 101 12.53 -14.86 3.68
C LEU A 101 12.78 -15.36 2.24
N SER A 102 13.02 -14.45 1.31
CA SER A 102 13.35 -14.80 -0.08
C SER A 102 14.62 -15.66 -0.20
N GLN A 103 15.60 -15.50 0.70
CA GLN A 103 16.80 -16.33 0.75
C GLN A 103 16.58 -17.72 1.38
N LYS A 104 15.44 -17.92 2.05
CA LYS A 104 15.04 -19.19 2.69
C LYS A 104 13.99 -19.97 1.87
N ASP A 105 13.94 -19.76 0.57
CA ASP A 105 13.00 -20.39 -0.36
C ASP A 105 11.52 -20.07 -0.06
N ILE A 106 11.24 -18.95 0.63
CA ILE A 106 9.90 -18.42 0.82
C ILE A 106 9.68 -17.31 -0.20
N THR A 107 8.73 -17.49 -1.08
CA THR A 107 8.36 -16.45 -2.04
C THR A 107 7.82 -15.23 -1.31
N VAL A 108 8.23 -14.04 -1.73
CA VAL A 108 7.71 -12.78 -1.18
C VAL A 108 7.00 -11.97 -2.25
N GLY A 109 5.93 -11.29 -1.87
CA GLY A 109 5.16 -10.44 -2.76
C GLY A 109 4.67 -9.17 -2.05
N ILE A 110 4.17 -8.25 -2.84
CA ILE A 110 3.53 -7.01 -2.40
C ILE A 110 2.04 -7.09 -2.69
N LEU A 111 1.19 -6.67 -1.74
CA LEU A 111 -0.23 -6.45 -1.93
C LEU A 111 -0.61 -5.09 -1.32
N SER A 112 -0.75 -4.06 -2.14
CA SER A 112 -0.88 -2.68 -1.65
C SER A 112 -1.93 -1.85 -2.37
N ASN A 113 -2.64 -1.03 -1.58
CA ASN A 113 -3.42 0.09 -2.09
C ASN A 113 -2.46 1.27 -2.34
N THR A 114 -2.19 1.57 -3.61
CA THR A 114 -1.20 2.59 -3.99
C THR A 114 -1.54 3.21 -5.34
N GLU A 115 -0.85 4.28 -5.70
CA GLU A 115 -0.94 4.95 -6.98
C GLU A 115 0.39 4.85 -7.75
N PRO A 116 0.37 5.01 -9.10
CA PRO A 116 1.58 4.89 -9.91
C PRO A 116 2.73 5.81 -9.45
N ALA A 117 2.42 7.05 -9.06
CA ALA A 117 3.44 8.01 -8.63
C ALA A 117 4.14 7.58 -7.32
N SER A 118 3.36 7.20 -6.30
CA SER A 118 3.91 6.74 -5.01
C SER A 118 4.72 5.45 -5.17
N TYR A 119 4.22 4.50 -5.98
CA TYR A 119 4.94 3.26 -6.24
C TYR A 119 6.26 3.49 -6.98
N SER A 120 6.28 4.38 -7.99
CA SER A 120 7.51 4.77 -8.70
C SER A 120 8.57 5.37 -7.77
N VAL A 121 8.15 6.16 -6.78
CA VAL A 121 9.08 6.66 -5.75
C VAL A 121 9.67 5.51 -4.95
N MET A 122 8.86 4.51 -4.56
CA MET A 122 9.35 3.34 -3.82
C MET A 122 10.41 2.56 -4.58
N GLU A 123 10.19 2.31 -5.88
CA GLU A 123 11.17 1.63 -6.74
C GLU A 123 12.51 2.40 -6.86
N ASN A 124 12.46 3.73 -6.75
CA ASN A 124 13.66 4.56 -6.75
C ASN A 124 14.37 4.63 -5.38
N LEU A 125 13.66 4.38 -4.28
CA LEU A 125 14.22 4.43 -2.92
C LEU A 125 14.90 3.14 -2.51
N THR A 126 14.41 2.00 -2.98
CA THR A 126 14.96 0.67 -2.65
C THR A 126 14.66 -0.32 -3.77
N SER A 127 15.56 -1.30 -3.97
CA SER A 127 15.24 -2.40 -4.89
C SER A 127 14.10 -3.24 -4.33
N LEU A 128 13.09 -3.45 -5.18
CA LEU A 128 11.95 -4.33 -4.96
C LEU A 128 12.03 -5.60 -5.83
N ASP A 129 13.22 -5.93 -6.38
CA ASP A 129 13.40 -7.03 -7.33
C ASP A 129 13.20 -8.41 -6.71
N HIS A 130 13.42 -8.53 -5.39
CA HIS A 130 13.22 -9.79 -4.68
C HIS A 130 11.73 -10.11 -4.40
N PHE A 131 10.82 -9.15 -4.60
CA PHE A 131 9.39 -9.41 -4.58
C PHE A 131 8.93 -9.97 -5.92
N GLU A 132 8.60 -11.25 -5.96
CA GLU A 132 8.18 -11.96 -7.17
C GLU A 132 6.81 -11.51 -7.64
N TYR A 133 5.88 -11.28 -6.70
CA TYR A 133 4.54 -10.81 -6.99
C TYR A 133 4.36 -9.34 -6.57
N LYS A 134 3.68 -8.58 -7.42
CA LYS A 134 3.39 -7.16 -7.17
C LYS A 134 1.93 -6.88 -7.49
N PHE A 135 1.08 -7.10 -6.50
CA PHE A 135 -0.36 -6.86 -6.56
C PHE A 135 -0.64 -5.41 -6.14
N LEU A 136 -0.77 -4.53 -7.11
CA LEU A 136 -0.94 -3.10 -6.92
C LEU A 136 -2.34 -2.69 -7.33
N SER A 137 -3.08 -2.05 -6.45
CA SER A 137 -4.50 -1.74 -6.63
C SER A 137 -4.80 -1.00 -7.92
N TYR A 138 -3.94 -0.05 -8.32
CA TYR A 138 -4.13 0.71 -9.56
C TYR A 138 -4.01 -0.14 -10.85
N ASN A 139 -3.35 -1.31 -10.79
CA ASN A 139 -3.30 -2.27 -11.90
C ASN A 139 -4.47 -3.26 -11.85
N ILE A 140 -4.96 -3.56 -10.65
CA ILE A 140 -6.01 -4.56 -10.41
C ILE A 140 -7.41 -3.94 -10.61
N GLY A 141 -7.58 -2.65 -10.23
CA GLY A 141 -8.86 -1.97 -10.26
C GLY A 141 -9.72 -2.16 -9.02
N HIS A 142 -9.21 -2.84 -7.99
CA HIS A 142 -9.86 -3.09 -6.70
C HIS A 142 -8.95 -2.71 -5.54
N LEU A 143 -9.54 -2.43 -4.37
CA LEU A 143 -8.85 -1.98 -3.16
C LEU A 143 -9.03 -2.98 -2.02
N LYS A 144 -8.03 -3.14 -1.16
CA LYS A 144 -8.25 -3.68 0.17
C LYS A 144 -9.14 -2.69 0.94
N PRO A 145 -10.14 -3.13 1.71
CA PRO A 145 -10.49 -4.50 2.07
C PRO A 145 -11.56 -5.16 1.19
N GLU A 146 -11.77 -4.73 -0.07
CA GLU A 146 -12.74 -5.36 -0.98
C GLU A 146 -12.34 -6.83 -1.24
N PRO A 147 -13.28 -7.80 -1.21
CA PRO A 147 -12.98 -9.21 -1.46
C PRO A 147 -12.33 -9.47 -2.83
N GLU A 148 -12.68 -8.66 -3.82
CA GLU A 148 -12.25 -8.78 -5.21
C GLU A 148 -10.71 -8.70 -5.36
N ILE A 149 -10.04 -7.90 -4.53
CA ILE A 149 -8.57 -7.81 -4.60
C ILE A 149 -7.91 -9.10 -4.11
N TYR A 150 -8.47 -9.74 -3.08
CA TYR A 150 -7.96 -11.03 -2.58
C TYR A 150 -8.27 -12.17 -3.52
N HIS A 151 -9.45 -12.17 -4.16
CA HIS A 151 -9.78 -13.12 -5.24
C HIS A 151 -8.78 -13.00 -6.39
N HIS A 152 -8.46 -11.75 -6.80
CA HIS A 152 -7.45 -11.52 -7.83
C HIS A 152 -6.08 -12.09 -7.42
N VAL A 153 -5.66 -11.91 -6.15
CA VAL A 153 -4.42 -12.50 -5.63
C VAL A 153 -4.46 -14.01 -5.73
N ILE A 154 -5.52 -14.65 -5.22
CA ILE A 154 -5.67 -16.12 -5.20
C ILE A 154 -5.64 -16.70 -6.61
N ASP A 155 -6.27 -16.04 -7.57
CA ASP A 155 -6.36 -16.49 -8.97
C ASP A 155 -5.06 -16.30 -9.77
N ASN A 156 -4.15 -15.40 -9.31
CA ASN A 156 -2.94 -15.02 -10.04
C ASN A 156 -1.63 -15.37 -9.31
N ILE A 157 -1.70 -16.09 -8.20
CA ILE A 157 -0.53 -16.56 -7.47
C ILE A 157 -0.39 -18.09 -7.61
N SER A 158 0.86 -18.58 -7.67
CA SER A 158 1.14 -20.02 -7.91
C SER A 158 1.04 -20.88 -6.65
N PHE A 159 0.47 -20.38 -5.58
CA PHE A 159 0.36 -21.05 -4.28
C PHE A 159 -1.11 -21.21 -3.86
N PRO A 160 -1.48 -22.32 -3.18
CA PRO A 160 -2.77 -22.42 -2.52
C PRO A 160 -2.95 -21.29 -1.49
N LYS A 161 -4.16 -20.77 -1.33
CA LYS A 161 -4.43 -19.67 -0.40
C LYS A 161 -4.07 -20.00 1.06
N GLU A 162 -4.11 -21.25 1.44
CA GLU A 162 -3.73 -21.76 2.76
C GLU A 162 -2.22 -21.69 3.04
N GLU A 163 -1.40 -21.49 1.99
CA GLU A 163 0.04 -21.33 2.06
C GLU A 163 0.47 -19.85 1.96
N LEU A 164 -0.51 -18.94 1.87
CA LEU A 164 -0.26 -17.51 1.85
C LEU A 164 -0.28 -16.95 3.27
N PHE A 165 0.65 -16.03 3.56
CA PHE A 165 0.65 -15.24 4.78
C PHE A 165 0.71 -13.76 4.43
N PHE A 166 -0.29 -12.98 4.85
CA PHE A 166 -0.40 -11.56 4.53
C PHE A 166 -0.15 -10.68 5.76
N ILE A 167 0.65 -9.63 5.59
CA ILE A 167 1.06 -8.67 6.63
C ILE A 167 0.58 -7.28 6.23
N ASP A 168 -0.30 -6.68 7.04
CA ASP A 168 -0.89 -5.36 6.77
C ASP A 168 -1.12 -4.63 8.10
N ASP A 169 -0.98 -3.31 8.15
CA ASP A 169 -1.15 -2.50 9.36
C ASP A 169 -2.63 -2.22 9.69
N LEU A 170 -3.53 -2.33 8.69
CA LEU A 170 -4.94 -2.06 8.87
C LEU A 170 -5.74 -3.32 9.22
N LYS A 171 -6.39 -3.29 10.37
CA LYS A 171 -7.22 -4.39 10.87
C LYS A 171 -8.29 -4.83 9.85
N SER A 172 -8.93 -3.87 9.17
CA SER A 172 -9.95 -4.17 8.17
C SER A 172 -9.42 -5.01 7.00
N ASN A 173 -8.19 -4.74 6.55
CA ASN A 173 -7.57 -5.49 5.47
C ASN A 173 -7.23 -6.92 5.91
N VAL A 174 -6.70 -7.06 7.14
CA VAL A 174 -6.39 -8.37 7.74
C VAL A 174 -7.65 -9.22 7.93
N GLU A 175 -8.73 -8.63 8.45
CA GLU A 175 -10.00 -9.34 8.66
C GLU A 175 -10.62 -9.80 7.32
N SER A 176 -10.58 -8.95 6.30
CA SER A 176 -11.07 -9.29 4.98
C SER A 176 -10.24 -10.40 4.32
N ALA A 177 -8.90 -10.32 4.37
CA ALA A 177 -8.02 -11.37 3.87
C ALA A 177 -8.30 -12.74 4.53
N ARG A 178 -8.51 -12.75 5.86
CA ARG A 178 -8.90 -13.95 6.60
C ARG A 178 -10.25 -14.53 6.16
N SER A 179 -11.21 -13.66 5.86
CA SER A 179 -12.52 -14.09 5.36
C SER A 179 -12.42 -14.81 4.02
N GLU A 180 -11.42 -14.46 3.20
CA GLU A 180 -11.12 -15.11 1.93
C GLU A 180 -10.22 -16.36 2.06
N GLY A 181 -9.79 -16.67 3.30
CA GLY A 181 -9.00 -17.86 3.62
C GLY A 181 -7.49 -17.67 3.54
N ILE A 182 -7.01 -16.44 3.46
CA ILE A 182 -5.58 -16.09 3.54
C ILE A 182 -5.22 -15.90 5.00
N ASP A 183 -4.21 -16.65 5.52
CA ASP A 183 -3.67 -16.37 6.85
C ASP A 183 -3.05 -14.97 6.86
N SER A 184 -3.37 -14.16 7.87
CA SER A 184 -2.92 -12.78 7.88
C SER A 184 -2.75 -12.23 9.30
N VAL A 185 -1.89 -11.23 9.45
CA VAL A 185 -1.60 -10.60 10.74
C VAL A 185 -1.61 -9.08 10.60
N GLN A 186 -2.15 -8.42 11.64
CA GLN A 186 -2.02 -6.98 11.73
C GLN A 186 -0.61 -6.62 12.21
N TYR A 187 0.13 -5.89 11.38
CA TYR A 187 1.44 -5.36 11.74
C TYR A 187 1.29 -4.23 12.75
N SER A 188 1.94 -4.35 13.87
CA SER A 188 2.05 -3.30 14.89
C SER A 188 3.50 -2.85 15.10
N ASN A 189 4.41 -3.82 15.16
CA ASN A 189 5.84 -3.63 15.26
C ASN A 189 6.60 -4.91 14.87
N TYR A 190 7.90 -4.78 14.69
CA TYR A 190 8.77 -5.85 14.22
C TYR A 190 8.84 -7.04 15.17
N ASP A 191 8.94 -6.80 16.48
CA ASP A 191 9.12 -7.87 17.48
C ASP A 191 7.88 -8.76 17.59
N GLU A 192 6.69 -8.19 17.53
CA GLU A 192 5.43 -8.95 17.50
C GLU A 192 5.30 -9.75 16.21
N LEU A 193 5.68 -9.16 15.07
CA LEU A 193 5.67 -9.88 13.79
C LEU A 193 6.63 -11.08 13.80
N LEU A 194 7.82 -10.94 14.38
CA LEU A 194 8.76 -12.08 14.50
C LEU A 194 8.15 -13.27 15.26
N LYS A 195 7.42 -13.02 16.34
CA LYS A 195 6.70 -14.08 17.07
C LYS A 195 5.66 -14.77 16.17
N GLU A 196 4.93 -13.99 15.38
CA GLU A 196 3.96 -14.54 14.42
C GLU A 196 4.64 -15.39 13.33
N CYS A 197 5.82 -14.96 12.86
CA CYS A 197 6.64 -15.73 11.92
C CYS A 197 7.15 -17.05 12.52
N GLN A 198 7.59 -17.03 13.79
CA GLN A 198 8.01 -18.23 14.51
C GLN A 198 6.86 -19.24 14.72
N ILE A 199 5.66 -18.77 15.08
CA ILE A 199 4.46 -19.60 15.20
C ILE A 199 4.17 -20.34 13.91
N ARG A 200 4.38 -19.68 12.76
CA ARG A 200 4.18 -20.24 11.41
C ARG A 200 5.38 -21.01 10.87
N LYS A 201 6.49 -21.05 11.63
CA LYS A 201 7.74 -21.74 11.26
C LYS A 201 8.35 -21.23 9.95
N ILE A 202 8.21 -19.95 9.66
CA ILE A 202 8.83 -19.28 8.50
C ILE A 202 10.12 -18.56 8.88
N MET A 203 10.45 -18.57 10.17
CA MET A 203 11.71 -18.09 10.72
C MET A 203 12.23 -19.03 11.81
#